data_863ef3c926ebef5abaf476381c165652
#
_entry.id   863ef3c926ebef5abaf476381c165652
#
_cell.length_a   1.000
_cell.length_b   1.000
_cell.length_c   1.000
_cell.angle_alpha   90.00
_cell.angle_beta   90.00
_cell.angle_gamma   90.00
#
_symmetry.space_group_name_H-M   'P 1'
#
loop_
_entity.id
_entity.type
_entity.pdbx_description
1 polymer ?
#
loop_
_entity_poly.entity_id
_entity_poly.type
_entity_poly.pdbx_seq_one_letter_code
_entity_poly.pdbx_strand_id
1 'polypeptide(L)'
;VYKRQILENLIEADGVGLICETEADTVSTAIGADHGHWSDTLRKCHDHERLAFNRRTNHEYRECDESYLSVLLSGTPAQVKPLIPSAENGLFSRQLFYFMPPIDEWMDQFDSEGEDYGLRFATWGTQWKQVLDLINGSVQTIQLRLSEKQKELFNQRFAQLFSHAGYAYGGSMRSVVARIAINTCRILS
;
A
#
# COMPACT_ATOMS: atom_id res chain seq x y z
N VAL A 1 18.70 -9.93 2.62
CA VAL A 1 18.97 -8.78 3.53
C VAL A 1 17.66 -8.07 3.83
N TYR A 2 16.92 -7.57 2.85
CA TYR A 2 15.72 -6.74 3.06
C TYR A 2 14.56 -7.42 3.79
N LYS A 3 14.24 -8.68 3.51
CA LYS A 3 13.14 -9.40 4.18
C LYS A 3 13.33 -9.46 5.70
N ARG A 4 14.55 -9.74 6.14
CA ARG A 4 14.91 -9.77 7.55
C ARG A 4 14.80 -8.37 8.17
N GLN A 5 15.30 -7.36 7.48
CA GLN A 5 15.28 -5.98 7.97
C GLN A 5 13.84 -5.46 8.17
N ILE A 6 12.93 -5.78 7.24
CA ILE A 6 11.51 -5.42 7.42
C ILE A 6 10.92 -6.12 8.63
N LEU A 7 11.19 -7.41 8.79
CA LEU A 7 10.68 -8.14 9.95
C LEU A 7 11.24 -7.58 11.26
N GLU A 8 12.55 -7.29 11.32
CA GLU A 8 13.17 -6.70 12.49
C GLU A 8 12.58 -5.33 12.81
N ASN A 9 12.43 -4.46 11.80
CA ASN A 9 11.81 -3.15 11.97
C ASN A 9 10.35 -3.25 12.44
N LEU A 10 9.57 -4.20 11.91
CA LEU A 10 8.20 -4.43 12.35
C LEU A 10 8.14 -4.93 13.80
N ILE A 11 9.02 -5.86 14.19
CA ILE A 11 9.09 -6.34 15.57
C ILE A 11 9.43 -5.19 16.55
N GLU A 12 10.40 -4.34 16.19
CA GLU A 12 10.79 -3.19 17.00
C GLU A 12 9.72 -2.12 17.11
N ALA A 13 8.80 -2.07 16.14
CA ALA A 13 7.70 -1.11 16.06
C ALA A 13 6.31 -1.74 16.33
N ASP A 14 6.26 -2.79 17.16
CA ASP A 14 5.00 -3.48 17.53
C ASP A 14 4.12 -3.86 16.32
N GLY A 15 4.75 -4.30 15.23
CA GLY A 15 4.08 -4.75 14.01
C GLY A 15 3.69 -3.66 13.03
N VAL A 16 3.91 -2.38 13.33
CA VAL A 16 3.49 -1.25 12.48
C VAL A 16 4.67 -0.70 11.68
N GLY A 17 4.49 -0.43 10.38
CA GLY A 17 5.56 0.11 9.54
C GLY A 17 5.06 0.83 8.30
N LEU A 18 5.94 1.66 7.74
CA LEU A 18 5.74 2.34 6.46
C LEU A 18 6.99 2.20 5.60
N ILE A 19 6.80 1.73 4.37
CA ILE A 19 7.81 1.85 3.31
C ILE A 19 7.37 3.01 2.43
N CYS A 20 8.23 4.03 2.31
CA CYS A 20 7.99 5.18 1.45
C CYS A 20 9.23 5.38 0.57
N GLU A 21 9.08 5.09 -0.72
CA GLU A 21 10.18 5.19 -1.70
C GLU A 21 9.74 6.00 -2.92
N THR A 22 10.56 6.96 -3.28
CA THR A 22 10.31 7.83 -4.44
C THR A 22 10.73 7.18 -5.75
N GLU A 23 11.57 6.15 -5.70
CA GLU A 23 12.06 5.39 -6.84
C GLU A 23 11.67 3.91 -6.68
N ALA A 24 10.62 3.50 -7.37
CA ALA A 24 10.05 2.16 -7.23
C ALA A 24 11.03 1.02 -7.62
N ASP A 25 12.07 1.31 -8.41
CA ASP A 25 13.10 0.35 -8.79
C ASP A 25 14.01 -0.05 -7.61
N THR A 26 14.15 0.78 -6.59
CA THR A 26 14.81 0.40 -5.32
C THR A 26 14.16 -0.86 -4.75
N VAL A 27 12.84 -0.87 -4.68
CA VAL A 27 12.06 -2.01 -4.18
C VAL A 27 12.03 -3.15 -5.20
N SER A 28 11.91 -2.85 -6.50
CA SER A 28 11.89 -3.86 -7.55
C SER A 28 13.21 -4.64 -7.65
N THR A 29 14.34 -3.94 -7.53
CA THR A 29 15.66 -4.57 -7.49
C THR A 29 15.80 -5.48 -6.27
N ALA A 30 15.31 -5.06 -5.12
CA ALA A 30 15.30 -5.88 -3.90
C ALA A 30 14.41 -7.12 -4.05
N ILE A 31 13.26 -7.02 -4.71
CA ILE A 31 12.38 -8.15 -5.01
C ILE A 31 13.02 -9.12 -6.01
N GLY A 32 13.70 -8.61 -7.02
CA GLY A 32 14.31 -9.42 -8.08
C GLY A 32 15.62 -10.10 -7.68
N ALA A 33 16.40 -9.49 -6.80
CA ALA A 33 17.75 -9.97 -6.44
C ALA A 33 17.73 -11.16 -5.47
N ASP A 34 16.69 -11.35 -4.69
CA ASP A 34 16.67 -12.35 -3.60
C ASP A 34 15.58 -13.40 -3.82
N HIS A 35 15.82 -14.31 -4.78
CA HIS A 35 15.03 -15.55 -4.97
C HIS A 35 13.50 -15.44 -4.81
N GLY A 36 12.90 -14.33 -5.21
CA GLY A 36 11.45 -14.22 -5.44
C GLY A 36 10.53 -14.17 -4.22
N HIS A 37 11.05 -14.08 -2.99
CA HIS A 37 10.21 -14.24 -1.79
C HIS A 37 9.73 -12.92 -1.14
N TRP A 38 10.11 -11.77 -1.67
CA TRP A 38 9.72 -10.48 -1.10
C TRP A 38 8.24 -10.15 -1.31
N SER A 39 7.70 -10.51 -2.47
CA SER A 39 6.27 -10.31 -2.76
C SER A 39 5.37 -11.12 -1.81
N ASP A 40 5.85 -12.27 -1.31
CA ASP A 40 5.18 -13.06 -0.27
C ASP A 40 5.05 -12.28 1.04
N THR A 41 6.11 -11.63 1.48
CA THR A 41 6.10 -10.81 2.69
C THR A 41 5.12 -9.65 2.58
N LEU A 42 5.14 -8.91 1.46
CA LEU A 42 4.20 -7.80 1.24
C LEU A 42 2.74 -8.28 1.20
N ARG A 43 2.48 -9.44 0.59
CA ARG A 43 1.13 -10.02 0.57
C ARG A 43 0.65 -10.42 1.96
N LYS A 44 1.52 -11.00 2.78
CA LYS A 44 1.22 -11.35 4.19
C LYS A 44 0.95 -10.11 5.02
N CYS A 45 1.78 -9.08 4.89
CA CYS A 45 1.56 -7.81 5.58
C CYS A 45 0.22 -7.15 5.20
N HIS A 46 -0.15 -7.23 3.92
CA HIS A 46 -1.45 -6.71 3.48
C HIS A 46 -2.62 -7.41 4.17
N ASP A 47 -2.50 -8.70 4.42
CA ASP A 47 -3.56 -9.52 5.04
C ASP A 47 -3.38 -9.62 6.58
N HIS A 48 -2.44 -8.84 7.16
CA HIS A 48 -2.09 -8.81 8.59
C HIS A 48 -1.69 -10.17 9.14
N GLU A 49 -1.11 -11.01 8.28
CA GLU A 49 -0.67 -12.33 8.66
C GLU A 49 0.63 -12.29 9.48
N ARG A 50 0.80 -13.35 10.26
CA ARG A 50 2.05 -13.59 11.00
C ARG A 50 3.24 -13.71 10.05
N LEU A 51 4.30 -13.00 10.39
CA LEU A 51 5.62 -13.13 9.78
C LEU A 51 6.56 -13.85 10.73
N ALA A 52 7.27 -14.84 10.22
CA ALA A 52 8.29 -15.54 11.00
C ALA A 52 9.54 -15.78 10.17
N PHE A 53 10.67 -15.74 10.84
CA PHE A 53 11.98 -16.04 10.28
C PHE A 53 12.71 -17.03 11.22
N ASN A 54 13.16 -18.14 10.64
CA ASN A 54 13.93 -19.15 11.36
C ASN A 54 15.26 -19.38 10.64
N ARG A 55 16.36 -19.11 11.30
CA ARG A 55 17.70 -19.35 10.79
C ARG A 55 18.38 -20.48 11.55
N ARG A 56 18.57 -21.60 10.87
CA ARG A 56 19.22 -22.80 11.46
C ARG A 56 20.65 -22.54 11.93
N THR A 57 21.37 -21.67 11.24
CA THR A 57 22.81 -21.42 11.49
C THR A 57 23.09 -20.84 12.87
N ASN A 58 22.18 -19.99 13.39
CA ASN A 58 22.37 -19.31 14.68
C ASN A 58 21.26 -19.65 15.68
N HIS A 59 20.39 -20.63 15.40
CA HIS A 59 19.18 -20.92 16.19
C HIS A 59 18.32 -19.68 16.47
N GLU A 60 18.33 -18.74 15.53
CA GLU A 60 17.61 -17.48 15.65
C GLU A 60 16.18 -17.63 15.14
N TYR A 61 15.22 -17.45 16.02
CA TYR A 61 13.80 -17.37 15.69
C TYR A 61 13.30 -15.97 16.01
N ARG A 62 12.64 -15.35 15.03
CA ARG A 62 12.00 -14.05 15.16
C ARG A 62 10.61 -14.14 14.55
N GLU A 63 9.65 -13.50 15.20
CA GLU A 63 8.27 -13.46 14.71
C GLU A 63 7.60 -12.13 15.02
N CYS A 64 6.65 -11.79 14.17
CA CYS A 64 5.71 -10.71 14.33
C CYS A 64 4.32 -11.32 14.10
N ASP A 65 3.48 -11.36 15.13
CA ASP A 65 2.20 -12.07 15.09
C ASP A 65 1.19 -11.35 14.18
N GLU A 66 1.17 -10.03 14.21
CA GLU A 66 0.33 -9.21 13.35
C GLU A 66 1.20 -8.14 12.68
N SER A 67 1.10 -8.03 11.35
CA SER A 67 1.90 -7.07 10.58
C SER A 67 1.01 -6.04 9.90
N TYR A 68 1.23 -4.77 10.22
CA TYR A 68 0.54 -3.60 9.66
C TYR A 68 1.53 -2.75 8.87
N LEU A 69 1.82 -3.16 7.64
CA LEU A 69 2.78 -2.49 6.78
C LEU A 69 2.07 -1.71 5.69
N SER A 70 2.21 -0.40 5.71
CA SER A 70 1.82 0.48 4.61
C SER A 70 2.97 0.65 3.63
N VAL A 71 2.65 0.71 2.34
CA VAL A 71 3.65 0.86 1.28
C VAL A 71 3.22 1.98 0.34
N LEU A 72 4.04 3.00 0.22
CA LEU A 72 3.89 4.11 -0.71
C LEU A 72 5.11 4.14 -1.64
N LEU A 73 4.87 3.93 -2.92
CA LEU A 73 5.92 3.94 -3.94
C LEU A 73 5.53 4.92 -5.04
N SER A 74 6.50 5.67 -5.53
CA SER A 74 6.35 6.41 -6.77
C SER A 74 7.43 6.01 -7.78
N GLY A 75 7.17 6.26 -9.04
CA GLY A 75 8.12 5.92 -10.11
C GLY A 75 7.45 5.91 -11.48
N THR A 76 8.25 5.70 -12.50
CA THR A 76 7.77 5.53 -13.88
C THR A 76 7.12 4.16 -14.07
N PRO A 77 6.25 3.98 -15.08
CA PRO A 77 5.69 2.67 -15.40
C PRO A 77 6.76 1.58 -15.63
N ALA A 78 7.94 1.96 -16.15
CA ALA A 78 9.06 1.05 -16.36
C ALA A 78 9.67 0.56 -15.03
N GLN A 79 9.70 1.40 -13.99
CA GLN A 79 10.19 1.04 -12.66
C GLN A 79 9.17 0.18 -11.90
N VAL A 80 7.87 0.43 -12.10
CA VAL A 80 6.79 -0.30 -11.43
C VAL A 80 6.55 -1.69 -12.03
N LYS A 81 6.70 -1.83 -13.35
CA LYS A 81 6.44 -3.09 -14.05
C LYS A 81 7.19 -4.31 -13.49
N PRO A 82 8.49 -4.24 -13.13
CA PRO A 82 9.21 -5.37 -12.55
C PRO A 82 8.71 -5.81 -11.17
N LEU A 83 8.05 -4.92 -10.41
CA LEU A 83 7.43 -5.27 -9.13
C LEU A 83 6.28 -6.27 -9.29
N ILE A 84 5.65 -6.26 -10.47
CA ILE A 84 4.43 -7.00 -10.73
C ILE A 84 4.61 -7.83 -11.99
N PRO A 85 5.29 -8.97 -11.88
CA PRO A 85 5.59 -9.81 -13.05
C PRO A 85 4.32 -10.39 -13.70
N SER A 86 3.25 -10.56 -12.95
CA SER A 86 1.95 -10.99 -13.48
C SER A 86 0.79 -10.58 -12.57
N ALA A 87 -0.41 -10.45 -13.13
CA ALA A 87 -1.63 -10.22 -12.35
C ALA A 87 -1.97 -11.38 -11.40
N GLU A 88 -1.49 -12.58 -11.70
CA GLU A 88 -1.72 -13.79 -10.90
C GLU A 88 -0.84 -13.87 -9.65
N ASN A 89 0.25 -13.10 -9.58
CA ASN A 89 1.15 -13.08 -8.43
C ASN A 89 0.44 -12.66 -7.12
N GLY A 90 -0.73 -12.02 -7.22
CA GLY A 90 -1.51 -11.55 -6.09
C GLY A 90 -0.98 -10.24 -5.47
N LEU A 91 0.23 -9.78 -5.79
CA LEU A 91 0.71 -8.48 -5.36
C LEU A 91 -0.03 -7.35 -6.09
N PHE A 92 -0.28 -7.53 -7.40
CA PHE A 92 -1.05 -6.59 -8.22
C PHE A 92 -2.40 -6.24 -7.58
N SER A 93 -3.14 -7.25 -7.17
CA SER A 93 -4.48 -7.07 -6.61
C SER A 93 -4.50 -6.41 -5.23
N ARG A 94 -3.36 -6.32 -4.56
CA ARG A 94 -3.23 -5.72 -3.22
C ARG A 94 -2.73 -4.28 -3.25
N GLN A 95 -2.37 -3.76 -4.41
CA GLN A 95 -1.90 -2.39 -4.58
C GLN A 95 -2.95 -1.54 -5.29
N LEU A 96 -2.97 -0.25 -4.98
CA LEU A 96 -3.72 0.77 -5.70
C LEU A 96 -2.75 1.57 -6.55
N PHE A 97 -3.06 1.66 -7.84
CA PHE A 97 -2.25 2.41 -8.80
C PHE A 97 -2.91 3.74 -9.09
N TYR A 98 -2.16 4.81 -8.87
CA TYR A 98 -2.57 6.14 -9.27
C TYR A 98 -1.66 6.61 -10.41
N PHE A 99 -2.26 6.88 -11.56
CA PHE A 99 -1.56 7.45 -12.70
C PHE A 99 -1.70 8.99 -12.64
N MET A 100 -0.57 9.64 -12.45
CA MET A 100 -0.52 11.09 -12.57
C MET A 100 -0.65 11.47 -14.05
N PRO A 101 -1.47 12.48 -14.40
CA PRO A 101 -1.55 12.94 -15.76
C PRO A 101 -0.17 13.46 -16.21
N PRO A 102 0.20 13.27 -17.50
CA PRO A 102 1.43 13.82 -18.02
C PRO A 102 1.41 15.36 -17.93
N ILE A 103 2.58 15.94 -17.78
CA ILE A 103 2.76 17.39 -17.91
C ILE A 103 2.97 17.67 -19.40
N ASP A 104 1.97 18.23 -20.05
CA ASP A 104 1.97 18.45 -21.51
C ASP A 104 2.55 19.82 -21.90
N GLU A 105 2.70 20.72 -20.93
CA GLU A 105 3.20 22.08 -21.16
C GLU A 105 4.48 22.33 -20.38
N TRP A 106 5.39 23.07 -21.00
CA TRP A 106 6.58 23.52 -20.30
C TRP A 106 6.21 24.56 -19.25
N MET A 107 6.60 24.31 -18.01
CA MET A 107 6.44 25.28 -16.92
C MET A 107 7.70 26.15 -16.82
N ASP A 108 7.54 27.46 -16.88
CA ASP A 108 8.65 28.38 -16.68
C ASP A 108 9.20 28.24 -15.26
N GLN A 109 10.46 27.84 -15.17
CA GLN A 109 11.12 27.63 -13.88
C GLN A 109 11.55 28.96 -13.22
N PHE A 110 11.49 30.05 -13.94
CA PHE A 110 11.91 31.37 -13.46
C PHE A 110 10.74 32.26 -13.05
N ASP A 111 9.52 31.91 -13.46
CA ASP A 111 8.28 32.65 -13.15
C ASP A 111 7.59 32.10 -11.87
N SER A 112 8.29 31.31 -11.07
CA SER A 112 7.75 30.85 -9.81
C SER A 112 7.90 31.95 -8.76
N GLU A 113 6.83 32.72 -8.51
CA GLU A 113 6.56 33.23 -7.16
C GLU A 113 6.35 31.96 -6.30
N GLY A 114 7.49 31.34 -5.93
CA GLY A 114 7.53 29.97 -5.44
C GLY A 114 6.67 29.80 -4.21
N GLU A 115 5.63 29.01 -4.35
CA GLU A 115 4.91 28.50 -3.18
C GLU A 115 5.91 27.79 -2.28
N ASP A 116 6.01 28.16 -1.02
CA ASP A 116 6.84 27.48 -0.04
C ASP A 116 6.19 26.14 0.33
N TYR A 117 6.52 25.12 -0.45
CA TYR A 117 6.04 23.75 -0.21
C TYR A 117 6.48 23.21 1.16
N GLY A 118 7.62 23.67 1.70
CA GLY A 118 8.06 23.28 3.04
C GLY A 118 7.08 23.76 4.10
N LEU A 119 6.67 25.03 4.03
CA LEU A 119 5.67 25.62 4.94
C LEU A 119 4.30 24.93 4.75
N ARG A 120 3.90 24.68 3.51
CA ARG A 120 2.64 23.98 3.21
C ARG A 120 2.60 22.57 3.81
N PHE A 121 3.65 21.79 3.62
CA PHE A 121 3.75 20.44 4.19
C PHE A 121 3.81 20.46 5.72
N ALA A 122 4.52 21.41 6.33
CA ALA A 122 4.55 21.57 7.78
C ALA A 122 3.15 21.91 8.34
N THR A 123 2.40 22.75 7.63
CA THR A 123 1.01 23.08 8.00
C THR A 123 0.10 21.85 7.93
N TRP A 124 0.15 21.09 6.84
CA TRP A 124 -0.63 19.85 6.69
C TRP A 124 -0.22 18.80 7.73
N GLY A 125 1.07 18.64 8.00
CA GLY A 125 1.55 17.73 9.03
C GLY A 125 1.03 18.09 10.42
N THR A 126 0.97 19.39 10.74
CA THR A 126 0.39 19.88 12.01
C THR A 126 -1.11 19.57 12.10
N GLN A 127 -1.87 19.84 11.03
CA GLN A 127 -3.29 19.52 10.97
C GLN A 127 -3.55 18.03 11.10
N TRP A 128 -2.77 17.21 10.39
CA TRP A 128 -2.88 15.76 10.45
C TRP A 128 -2.57 15.23 11.85
N LYS A 129 -1.52 15.75 12.49
CA LYS A 129 -1.19 15.41 13.87
C LYS A 129 -2.34 15.69 14.84
N GLN A 130 -3.01 16.84 14.70
CA GLN A 130 -4.17 17.17 15.53
C GLN A 130 -5.30 16.16 15.37
N VAL A 131 -5.57 15.69 14.13
CA VAL A 131 -6.56 14.65 13.86
C VAL A 131 -6.17 13.34 14.55
N LEU A 132 -4.90 12.93 14.42
CA LEU A 132 -4.40 11.72 15.07
C LEU A 132 -4.45 11.79 16.60
N ASP A 133 -4.10 12.95 17.17
CA ASP A 133 -4.15 13.16 18.62
C ASP A 133 -5.61 13.10 19.14
N LEU A 134 -6.58 13.61 18.38
CA LEU A 134 -8.00 13.47 18.69
C LEU A 134 -8.47 12.01 18.62
N ILE A 135 -8.07 11.28 17.60
CA ILE A 135 -8.40 9.86 17.44
C ILE A 135 -7.82 9.05 18.60
N ASN A 136 -6.53 9.21 18.87
CA ASN A 136 -5.83 8.46 19.92
C ASN A 136 -6.24 8.84 21.34
N GLY A 137 -6.66 10.10 21.56
CA GLY A 137 -7.04 10.61 22.88
C GLY A 137 -8.49 10.35 23.31
N SER A 138 -9.38 10.08 22.35
CA SER A 138 -10.82 10.11 22.62
C SER A 138 -11.53 8.75 22.63
N VAL A 139 -11.00 7.72 21.96
CA VAL A 139 -11.73 6.45 21.77
C VAL A 139 -10.78 5.28 21.69
N GLN A 140 -11.16 4.17 22.32
CA GLN A 140 -10.42 2.92 22.21
C GLN A 140 -10.55 2.28 20.81
N THR A 141 -11.67 2.48 20.13
CA THR A 141 -11.92 1.94 18.79
C THR A 141 -12.91 2.82 18.05
N ILE A 142 -12.56 3.25 16.84
CA ILE A 142 -13.47 3.94 15.92
C ILE A 142 -14.03 2.92 14.95
N GLN A 143 -15.35 2.78 14.92
CA GLN A 143 -16.02 1.88 13.99
C GLN A 143 -16.61 2.67 12.81
N LEU A 144 -16.06 2.51 11.62
CA LEU A 144 -16.65 3.02 10.40
C LEU A 144 -17.92 2.23 10.06
N ARG A 145 -19.03 2.94 9.82
CA ARG A 145 -20.30 2.35 9.36
C ARG A 145 -20.79 3.07 8.12
N LEU A 146 -21.07 2.32 7.09
CA LEU A 146 -21.75 2.82 5.90
C LEU A 146 -23.27 2.79 6.14
N SER A 147 -23.98 3.83 5.68
CA SER A 147 -25.45 3.81 5.61
C SER A 147 -25.92 2.77 4.60
N GLU A 148 -27.17 2.32 4.69
CA GLU A 148 -27.73 1.33 3.77
C GLU A 148 -27.63 1.80 2.31
N LYS A 149 -27.90 3.07 2.04
CA LYS A 149 -27.76 3.65 0.70
C LYS A 149 -26.30 3.60 0.18
N GLN A 150 -25.31 3.82 1.05
CA GLN A 150 -23.89 3.71 0.68
C GLN A 150 -23.50 2.25 0.41
N LYS A 151 -24.01 1.29 1.22
CA LYS A 151 -23.80 -0.14 1.00
C LYS A 151 -24.41 -0.61 -0.33
N GLU A 152 -25.63 -0.19 -0.63
CA GLU A 152 -26.29 -0.50 -1.90
C GLU A 152 -25.49 0.03 -3.08
N LEU A 153 -25.07 1.30 -3.04
CA LEU A 153 -24.26 1.92 -4.09
C LEU A 153 -22.92 1.19 -4.27
N PHE A 154 -22.25 0.89 -3.17
CA PHE A 154 -20.98 0.15 -3.16
C PHE A 154 -21.14 -1.22 -3.83
N ASN A 155 -22.11 -2.01 -3.38
CA ASN A 155 -22.37 -3.34 -3.91
C ASN A 155 -22.75 -3.29 -5.39
N GLN A 156 -23.60 -2.35 -5.80
CA GLN A 156 -23.98 -2.18 -7.21
C GLN A 156 -22.75 -1.87 -8.09
N ARG A 157 -21.91 -0.96 -7.68
CA ARG A 157 -20.71 -0.56 -8.42
C ARG A 157 -19.70 -1.70 -8.53
N PHE A 158 -19.41 -2.36 -7.42
CA PHE A 158 -18.45 -3.46 -7.43
C PHE A 158 -18.99 -4.72 -8.13
N ALA A 159 -20.30 -5.01 -8.11
CA ALA A 159 -20.88 -6.08 -8.90
C ALA A 159 -20.75 -5.84 -10.41
N GLN A 160 -20.95 -4.60 -10.87
CA GLN A 160 -20.74 -4.22 -12.26
C GLN A 160 -19.27 -4.38 -12.68
N LEU A 161 -18.33 -3.84 -11.87
CA LEU A 161 -16.91 -3.97 -12.13
C LEU A 161 -16.44 -5.43 -12.13
N PHE A 162 -16.93 -6.23 -11.20
CA PHE A 162 -16.59 -7.65 -11.07
C PHE A 162 -17.01 -8.45 -12.31
N SER A 163 -18.23 -8.21 -12.78
CA SER A 163 -18.75 -8.85 -13.99
C SER A 163 -18.00 -8.39 -15.24
N HIS A 164 -17.81 -7.08 -15.38
CA HIS A 164 -17.11 -6.49 -16.52
C HIS A 164 -15.65 -6.95 -16.59
N ALA A 165 -14.93 -6.88 -15.50
CA ALA A 165 -13.54 -7.32 -15.45
C ALA A 165 -13.37 -8.80 -15.78
N GLY A 166 -14.27 -9.65 -15.26
CA GLY A 166 -14.26 -11.09 -15.58
C GLY A 166 -14.54 -11.40 -17.04
N TYR A 167 -15.40 -10.61 -17.68
CA TYR A 167 -15.72 -10.75 -19.10
C TYR A 167 -14.60 -10.22 -20.00
N ALA A 168 -14.10 -9.00 -19.73
CA ALA A 168 -13.15 -8.32 -20.59
C ALA A 168 -11.70 -8.85 -20.44
N TYR A 169 -11.29 -9.26 -19.25
CA TYR A 169 -9.90 -9.57 -18.92
C TYR A 169 -9.67 -10.96 -18.33
N GLY A 170 -10.72 -11.76 -18.20
CA GLY A 170 -10.66 -13.12 -17.66
C GLY A 170 -10.90 -13.22 -16.15
N GLY A 171 -11.06 -14.48 -15.69
CA GLY A 171 -11.50 -14.78 -14.32
C GLY A 171 -10.54 -14.31 -13.22
N SER A 172 -9.24 -14.24 -13.49
CA SER A 172 -8.23 -13.75 -12.54
C SER A 172 -8.47 -12.29 -12.11
N MET A 173 -9.03 -11.46 -13.02
CA MET A 173 -9.34 -10.07 -12.71
C MET A 173 -10.51 -9.88 -11.73
N ARG A 174 -11.35 -10.88 -11.55
CA ARG A 174 -12.38 -10.86 -10.50
C ARG A 174 -11.78 -10.76 -9.10
N SER A 175 -10.71 -11.49 -8.85
CA SER A 175 -10.00 -11.43 -7.57
C SER A 175 -9.35 -10.06 -7.32
N VAL A 176 -8.91 -9.39 -8.38
CA VAL A 176 -8.40 -8.01 -8.33
C VAL A 176 -9.52 -7.05 -7.89
N VAL A 177 -10.68 -7.12 -8.54
CA VAL A 177 -11.83 -6.26 -8.19
C VAL A 177 -12.29 -6.49 -6.75
N ALA A 178 -12.35 -7.73 -6.29
CA ALA A 178 -12.71 -8.03 -4.91
C ALA A 178 -11.73 -7.39 -3.90
N ARG A 179 -10.41 -7.43 -4.18
CA ARG A 179 -9.41 -6.79 -3.32
C ARG A 179 -9.43 -5.26 -3.39
N ILE A 180 -9.71 -4.68 -4.56
CA ILE A 180 -9.93 -3.24 -4.68
C ILE A 180 -11.11 -2.80 -3.79
N ALA A 181 -12.18 -3.60 -3.73
CA ALA A 181 -13.30 -3.31 -2.83
C ALA A 181 -12.86 -3.29 -1.35
N ILE A 182 -12.05 -4.27 -0.92
CA ILE A 182 -11.49 -4.31 0.44
C ILE A 182 -10.59 -3.10 0.69
N ASN A 183 -9.69 -2.78 -0.24
CA ASN A 183 -8.79 -1.63 -0.12
C ASN A 183 -9.58 -0.31 -0.08
N THR A 184 -10.66 -0.19 -0.83
CA THR A 184 -11.55 0.98 -0.76
C THR A 184 -12.13 1.14 0.64
N CYS A 185 -12.58 0.06 1.27
CA CYS A 185 -13.04 0.12 2.66
C CYS A 185 -11.92 0.55 3.62
N ARG A 186 -10.70 0.04 3.44
CA ARG A 186 -9.53 0.39 4.28
C ARG A 186 -9.11 1.86 4.14
N ILE A 187 -9.27 2.47 2.97
CA ILE A 187 -8.98 3.90 2.78
C ILE A 187 -10.06 4.78 3.41
N LEU A 188 -11.29 4.29 3.48
CA LEU A 188 -12.40 5.02 4.09
C LEU A 188 -12.38 4.93 5.62
N SER A 189 -11.69 3.96 6.19
CA SER A 189 -11.53 3.79 7.64
C SER A 189 -10.32 4.54 8.18
#